data_e79cd2c1c556ce1ce8f8e17e7b0a2327
#
_entry.id   e79cd2c1c556ce1ce8f8e17e7b0a2327
#
_cell.length_a   1.000
_cell.length_b   1.000
_cell.length_c   1.000
_cell.angle_alpha   90.00
_cell.angle_beta   90.00
_cell.angle_gamma   90.00
#
_symmetry.space_group_name_H-M   'P 1'
#
loop_
_entity.id
_entity.type
_entity.pdbx_description
1 polymer ?
#
loop_
_entity_poly.entity_id
_entity_poly.type
_entity_poly.pdbx_seq_one_letter_code
_entity_poly.pdbx_strand_id
1 'polypeptide(L)'
;MMSKTAAEPLVRISKREGATFVQKVLVRAIAILLALVVDAFFIFFVTGLNPISVYGVMWNGTFMNTTRFSWALRDLSTLLCIAIALAPAFKMRFWNIGGEGQVLIGGLVAALIMVYFGSSLPAPLLFAAMVIGSVLAGAIWAFVPAWFKSRWNTNETLFTLMMNYVATSIVACMTNIMRGQASSLGTLNKATKAGWLPVINGQRYTINIIVVLVLTFAMYAYLKYSKQGYEISVVGESENTARYAGINVSRVMIRTMLLSGAICGLCGFLVVAGKDQTISTTSAGGNGFTAIIVAWLAKFNTFYMMLISFLLIFLDRGASEIASAYSLNEYAADIITGIILFFILGSEFFINSRLVWRGHHDGKEGK
;
A
#
# COMPACT_ATOMS: atom_id res chain seq x y z
N MET A 1 3.61 56.17 -7.68
CA MET A 1 4.31 54.96 -7.23
C MET A 1 4.18 53.94 -8.32
N MET A 2 5.21 53.78 -9.15
CA MET A 2 5.22 52.77 -10.23
C MET A 2 5.36 51.36 -9.59
N SER A 3 4.36 50.54 -9.81
CA SER A 3 4.40 49.12 -9.51
C SER A 3 5.58 48.50 -10.26
N LYS A 4 6.60 47.99 -9.53
CA LYS A 4 7.64 47.15 -10.11
C LYS A 4 6.94 45.87 -10.62
N THR A 5 6.75 45.80 -11.94
CA THR A 5 6.39 44.56 -12.62
C THR A 5 7.45 43.51 -12.27
N ALA A 6 7.10 42.57 -11.40
CA ALA A 6 7.96 41.45 -11.11
C ALA A 6 8.30 40.74 -12.43
N ALA A 7 9.60 40.60 -12.72
CA ALA A 7 10.04 39.94 -13.94
C ALA A 7 9.43 38.53 -14.00
N GLU A 8 8.72 38.21 -15.09
CA GLU A 8 8.14 36.90 -15.27
C GLU A 8 9.25 35.82 -15.17
N PRO A 9 8.98 34.71 -14.45
CA PRO A 9 9.95 33.65 -14.29
C PRO A 9 10.34 33.04 -15.65
N LEU A 10 11.63 32.64 -15.79
CA LEU A 10 12.18 32.04 -17.01
C LEU A 10 11.44 30.77 -17.41
N VAL A 11 10.92 30.02 -16.44
CA VAL A 11 10.14 28.79 -16.62
C VAL A 11 8.85 28.91 -15.84
N ARG A 12 7.72 28.68 -16.48
CA ARG A 12 6.40 28.66 -15.88
C ARG A 12 5.84 27.25 -15.93
N ILE A 13 5.33 26.77 -14.80
CA ILE A 13 4.62 25.48 -14.72
C ILE A 13 3.15 25.76 -15.05
N SER A 14 2.64 25.18 -16.12
CA SER A 14 1.22 25.21 -16.46
C SER A 14 0.60 23.82 -16.33
N LYS A 15 -0.64 23.75 -15.85
CA LYS A 15 -1.40 22.52 -15.79
C LYS A 15 -1.67 22.00 -17.20
N ARG A 16 -1.41 20.72 -17.45
CA ARG A 16 -1.70 20.09 -18.74
C ARG A 16 -3.12 19.55 -18.71
N GLU A 17 -3.99 20.07 -19.54
CA GLU A 17 -5.34 19.56 -19.73
C GLU A 17 -5.30 18.45 -20.80
N GLY A 18 -5.69 17.22 -20.40
CA GLY A 18 -5.98 16.14 -21.35
C GLY A 18 -4.75 15.45 -22.00
N ALA A 19 -3.74 15.01 -21.22
CA ALA A 19 -2.71 14.11 -21.77
C ALA A 19 -3.34 12.83 -22.33
N THR A 20 -3.03 12.50 -23.61
CA THR A 20 -3.52 11.26 -24.25
C THR A 20 -2.91 10.03 -23.57
N PHE A 21 -3.57 8.88 -23.74
CA PHE A 21 -3.06 7.61 -23.19
C PHE A 21 -1.63 7.32 -23.65
N VAL A 22 -1.36 7.52 -24.95
CA VAL A 22 -0.02 7.32 -25.54
C VAL A 22 1.02 8.23 -24.91
N GLN A 23 0.71 9.50 -24.68
CA GLN A 23 1.63 10.43 -24.03
C GLN A 23 1.95 10.01 -22.57
N LYS A 24 0.95 9.52 -21.82
CA LYS A 24 1.17 9.02 -20.46
C LYS A 24 2.10 7.80 -20.45
N VAL A 25 1.89 6.86 -21.37
CA VAL A 25 2.75 5.68 -21.51
C VAL A 25 4.16 6.07 -21.91
N LEU A 26 4.31 6.98 -22.89
CA LEU A 26 5.62 7.42 -23.37
C LEU A 26 6.42 8.16 -22.28
N VAL A 27 5.79 9.06 -21.54
CA VAL A 27 6.46 9.78 -20.42
C VAL A 27 6.93 8.79 -19.34
N ARG A 28 6.12 7.79 -19.00
CA ARG A 28 6.51 6.75 -18.04
C ARG A 28 7.63 5.86 -18.57
N ALA A 29 7.58 5.48 -19.82
CA ALA A 29 8.65 4.68 -20.46
C ALA A 29 9.98 5.43 -20.47
N ILE A 30 9.97 6.71 -20.83
CA ILE A 30 11.17 7.57 -20.80
C ILE A 30 11.70 7.69 -19.35
N ALA A 31 10.82 7.89 -18.38
CA ALA A 31 11.22 8.00 -16.97
C ALA A 31 11.87 6.71 -16.47
N ILE A 32 11.33 5.54 -16.81
CA ILE A 32 11.91 4.24 -16.46
C ILE A 32 13.27 4.06 -17.13
N LEU A 33 13.41 4.40 -18.41
CA LEU A 33 14.69 4.32 -19.12
C LEU A 33 15.74 5.24 -18.49
N LEU A 34 15.37 6.47 -18.14
CA LEU A 34 16.25 7.40 -17.43
C LEU A 34 16.64 6.87 -16.04
N ALA A 35 15.69 6.29 -15.31
CA ALA A 35 15.97 5.64 -14.03
C ALA A 35 17.02 4.53 -14.19
N LEU A 36 16.84 3.63 -15.15
CA LEU A 36 17.78 2.54 -15.40
C LEU A 36 19.15 3.07 -15.83
N VAL A 37 19.23 4.16 -16.58
CA VAL A 37 20.52 4.78 -16.93
C VAL A 37 21.21 5.36 -15.69
N VAL A 38 20.50 6.10 -14.85
CA VAL A 38 21.05 6.68 -13.61
C VAL A 38 21.46 5.57 -12.64
N ASP A 39 20.65 4.53 -12.50
CA ASP A 39 21.00 3.35 -11.72
C ASP A 39 22.23 2.63 -12.26
N ALA A 40 22.39 2.54 -13.59
CA ALA A 40 23.57 1.95 -14.19
C ALA A 40 24.84 2.72 -13.79
N PHE A 41 24.79 4.05 -13.78
CA PHE A 41 25.90 4.86 -13.28
C PHE A 41 26.14 4.63 -11.78
N PHE A 42 25.08 4.60 -10.95
CA PHE A 42 25.21 4.32 -9.53
C PHE A 42 25.84 2.94 -9.29
N ILE A 43 25.34 1.90 -9.93
CA ILE A 43 25.86 0.53 -9.83
C ILE A 43 27.34 0.48 -10.21
N PHE A 44 27.70 1.06 -11.36
CA PHE A 44 29.07 1.01 -11.86
C PHE A 44 30.05 1.77 -10.94
N PHE A 45 29.72 3.01 -10.56
CA PHE A 45 30.66 3.85 -9.79
C PHE A 45 30.70 3.54 -8.30
N VAL A 46 29.59 3.07 -7.70
CA VAL A 46 29.50 2.82 -6.25
C VAL A 46 29.81 1.37 -5.92
N THR A 47 29.33 0.42 -6.70
CA THR A 47 29.51 -1.00 -6.42
C THR A 47 30.60 -1.66 -7.26
N GLY A 48 31.06 -1.04 -8.35
CA GLY A 48 32.02 -1.61 -9.30
C GLY A 48 31.47 -2.76 -10.14
N LEU A 49 30.17 -3.04 -10.06
CA LEU A 49 29.53 -4.16 -10.75
C LEU A 49 29.07 -3.79 -12.17
N ASN A 50 28.90 -4.80 -13.02
CA ASN A 50 28.33 -4.60 -14.34
C ASN A 50 26.79 -4.40 -14.22
N PRO A 51 26.24 -3.25 -14.64
CA PRO A 51 24.81 -2.96 -14.53
C PRO A 51 23.90 -3.98 -15.21
N ILE A 52 24.32 -4.50 -16.37
CA ILE A 52 23.52 -5.50 -17.13
C ILE A 52 23.36 -6.79 -16.31
N SER A 53 24.45 -7.24 -15.66
CA SER A 53 24.41 -8.43 -14.81
C SER A 53 23.52 -8.19 -13.57
N VAL A 54 23.56 -6.99 -13.00
CA VAL A 54 22.72 -6.61 -11.86
C VAL A 54 21.23 -6.61 -12.24
N TYR A 55 20.87 -6.07 -13.41
CA TYR A 55 19.50 -6.13 -13.91
C TYR A 55 19.03 -7.55 -14.21
N GLY A 56 19.94 -8.41 -14.69
CA GLY A 56 19.65 -9.84 -14.87
C GLY A 56 19.33 -10.53 -13.54
N VAL A 57 20.09 -10.23 -12.48
CA VAL A 57 19.84 -10.74 -11.12
C VAL A 57 18.51 -10.20 -10.57
N MET A 58 18.21 -8.93 -10.78
CA MET A 58 16.93 -8.32 -10.40
C MET A 58 15.74 -9.03 -11.04
N TRP A 59 15.81 -9.33 -12.32
CA TRP A 59 14.79 -10.10 -13.04
C TRP A 59 14.64 -11.51 -12.45
N ASN A 60 15.75 -12.17 -12.18
CA ASN A 60 15.77 -13.51 -11.59
C ASN A 60 15.18 -13.54 -10.18
N GLY A 61 15.23 -12.47 -9.42
CA GLY A 61 14.61 -12.32 -8.10
C GLY A 61 13.11 -12.61 -8.09
N THR A 62 12.45 -12.33 -9.22
CA THR A 62 10.99 -12.55 -9.36
C THR A 62 10.66 -13.70 -10.30
N PHE A 63 11.32 -13.81 -11.46
CA PHE A 63 10.88 -14.66 -12.57
C PHE A 63 11.71 -15.93 -12.80
N MET A 64 12.76 -16.18 -12.01
CA MET A 64 13.65 -17.32 -12.22
C MET A 64 12.92 -18.69 -12.17
N ASN A 65 11.98 -18.83 -11.22
CA ASN A 65 11.21 -20.07 -11.06
C ASN A 65 9.83 -19.81 -10.45
N THR A 66 8.96 -20.81 -10.51
CA THR A 66 7.58 -20.75 -9.98
C THR A 66 7.53 -20.41 -8.48
N THR A 67 8.51 -20.83 -7.70
CA THR A 67 8.57 -20.57 -6.26
C THR A 67 8.82 -19.08 -5.99
N ARG A 68 9.80 -18.47 -6.68
CA ARG A 68 10.09 -17.03 -6.55
C ARG A 68 8.91 -16.18 -7.00
N PHE A 69 8.28 -16.57 -8.10
CA PHE A 69 7.06 -15.92 -8.58
C PHE A 69 5.91 -16.03 -7.57
N SER A 70 5.73 -17.19 -6.95
CA SER A 70 4.73 -17.36 -5.86
C SER A 70 5.01 -16.47 -4.66
N TRP A 71 6.27 -16.27 -4.30
CA TRP A 71 6.65 -15.34 -3.24
C TRP A 71 6.34 -13.89 -3.61
N ALA A 72 6.60 -13.50 -4.86
CA ALA A 72 6.24 -12.16 -5.35
C ALA A 72 4.73 -11.95 -5.31
N LEU A 73 3.92 -12.92 -5.74
CA LEU A 73 2.46 -12.84 -5.66
C LEU A 73 1.94 -12.81 -4.22
N ARG A 74 2.61 -13.50 -3.28
CA ARG A 74 2.32 -13.43 -1.85
C ARG A 74 2.49 -12.01 -1.31
N ASP A 75 3.63 -11.36 -1.60
CA ASP A 75 3.91 -10.03 -1.10
C ASP A 75 3.05 -8.99 -1.81
N LEU A 76 2.81 -9.18 -3.13
CA LEU A 76 1.83 -8.41 -3.89
C LEU A 76 0.45 -8.44 -3.22
N SER A 77 -0.01 -9.63 -2.80
CA SER A 77 -1.33 -9.75 -2.15
C SER A 77 -1.41 -8.94 -0.87
N THR A 78 -0.34 -8.89 -0.06
CA THR A 78 -0.30 -8.11 1.17
C THR A 78 -0.34 -6.60 0.87
N LEU A 79 0.57 -6.12 0.02
CA LEU A 79 0.66 -4.71 -0.34
C LEU A 79 -0.62 -4.20 -1.02
N LEU A 80 -1.15 -4.95 -1.99
CA LEU A 80 -2.37 -4.61 -2.71
C LEU A 80 -3.59 -4.58 -1.78
N CYS A 81 -3.71 -5.54 -0.86
CA CYS A 81 -4.81 -5.58 0.11
C CYS A 81 -4.86 -4.30 0.95
N ILE A 82 -3.70 -3.85 1.45
CA ILE A 82 -3.61 -2.61 2.22
C ILE A 82 -3.91 -1.40 1.32
N ALA A 83 -3.38 -1.36 0.10
CA ALA A 83 -3.60 -0.25 -0.83
C ALA A 83 -5.08 -0.06 -1.17
N ILE A 84 -5.80 -1.15 -1.47
CA ILE A 84 -7.24 -1.07 -1.73
C ILE A 84 -8.05 -0.74 -0.48
N ALA A 85 -7.59 -1.16 0.71
CA ALA A 85 -8.20 -0.80 1.98
C ALA A 85 -8.13 0.71 2.26
N LEU A 86 -6.99 1.34 1.94
CA LEU A 86 -6.76 2.76 2.16
C LEU A 86 -7.40 3.66 1.10
N ALA A 87 -7.65 3.14 -0.10
CA ALA A 87 -8.16 3.89 -1.24
C ALA A 87 -9.44 4.70 -0.96
N PRO A 88 -10.49 4.18 -0.29
CA PRO A 88 -11.69 4.93 0.02
C PRO A 88 -11.43 6.13 0.94
N ALA A 89 -10.57 5.96 1.96
CA ALA A 89 -10.21 7.01 2.90
C ALA A 89 -9.46 8.16 2.19
N PHE A 90 -8.45 7.84 1.38
CA PHE A 90 -7.71 8.85 0.62
C PHE A 90 -8.55 9.52 -0.47
N LYS A 91 -9.45 8.78 -1.12
CA LYS A 91 -10.38 9.35 -2.09
C LYS A 91 -11.32 10.38 -1.45
N MET A 92 -11.68 10.20 -0.18
CA MET A 92 -12.45 11.13 0.63
C MET A 92 -11.58 12.29 1.19
N ARG A 93 -10.28 12.30 0.93
CA ARG A 93 -9.27 13.20 1.52
C ARG A 93 -9.12 13.06 3.04
N PHE A 94 -9.44 11.90 3.59
CA PHE A 94 -9.08 11.52 4.95
C PHE A 94 -7.70 10.84 4.93
N TRP A 95 -6.72 11.47 5.57
CA TRP A 95 -5.32 10.99 5.57
C TRP A 95 -5.12 9.86 6.58
N ASN A 96 -5.58 8.65 6.21
CA ASN A 96 -5.39 7.45 7.02
C ASN A 96 -3.97 6.87 6.83
N ILE A 97 -3.02 7.31 7.68
CA ILE A 97 -1.67 6.72 7.75
C ILE A 97 -1.66 5.47 8.64
N GLY A 98 -2.78 5.16 9.29
CA GLY A 98 -2.93 4.08 10.27
C GLY A 98 -3.02 2.66 9.71
N GLY A 99 -2.85 2.46 8.39
CA GLY A 99 -2.98 1.15 7.76
C GLY A 99 -2.10 0.07 8.36
N GLU A 100 -0.85 0.41 8.70
CA GLU A 100 0.10 -0.50 9.35
C GLU A 100 -0.44 -1.04 10.67
N GLY A 101 -0.88 -0.15 11.56
CA GLY A 101 -1.43 -0.52 12.87
C GLY A 101 -2.74 -1.30 12.76
N GLN A 102 -3.60 -0.97 11.78
CA GLN A 102 -4.85 -1.69 11.54
C GLN A 102 -4.59 -3.16 11.14
N VAL A 103 -3.57 -3.41 10.30
CA VAL A 103 -3.12 -4.76 9.92
C VAL A 103 -2.55 -5.49 11.14
N LEU A 104 -1.69 -4.83 11.92
CA LEU A 104 -1.07 -5.41 13.11
C LEU A 104 -2.11 -5.81 14.16
N ILE A 105 -3.09 -4.97 14.44
CA ILE A 105 -4.14 -5.29 15.43
C ILE A 105 -5.05 -6.40 14.91
N GLY A 106 -5.44 -6.37 13.62
CA GLY A 106 -6.21 -7.46 13.03
C GLY A 106 -5.44 -8.79 13.05
N GLY A 107 -4.16 -8.77 12.71
CA GLY A 107 -3.27 -9.93 12.78
C GLY A 107 -3.08 -10.44 14.21
N LEU A 108 -2.94 -9.56 15.19
CA LEU A 108 -2.83 -9.93 16.60
C LEU A 108 -4.07 -10.70 17.07
N VAL A 109 -5.27 -10.21 16.76
CA VAL A 109 -6.52 -10.90 17.13
C VAL A 109 -6.62 -12.25 16.43
N ALA A 110 -6.22 -12.35 15.14
CA ALA A 110 -6.14 -13.65 14.46
C ALA A 110 -5.18 -14.62 15.17
N ALA A 111 -3.98 -14.16 15.56
CA ALA A 111 -2.99 -14.96 16.25
C ALA A 111 -3.48 -15.42 17.63
N LEU A 112 -4.12 -14.55 18.40
CA LEU A 112 -4.70 -14.89 19.69
C LEU A 112 -5.78 -15.97 19.57
N ILE A 113 -6.73 -15.80 18.63
CA ILE A 113 -7.76 -16.79 18.38
C ILE A 113 -7.14 -18.13 17.93
N MET A 114 -6.15 -18.07 17.05
CA MET A 114 -5.42 -19.25 16.57
C MET A 114 -4.75 -20.03 17.71
N VAL A 115 -4.12 -19.36 18.67
CA VAL A 115 -3.40 -19.99 19.77
C VAL A 115 -4.36 -20.50 20.85
N TYR A 116 -5.31 -19.68 21.29
CA TYR A 116 -6.17 -20.04 22.43
C TYR A 116 -7.31 -20.99 22.05
N PHE A 117 -7.80 -20.93 20.83
CA PHE A 117 -8.96 -21.71 20.37
C PHE A 117 -8.62 -22.76 19.31
N GLY A 118 -7.37 -22.83 18.85
CA GLY A 118 -6.95 -23.74 17.78
C GLY A 118 -7.13 -25.23 18.08
N SER A 119 -7.06 -25.62 19.36
CA SER A 119 -7.32 -27.00 19.79
C SER A 119 -8.78 -27.28 20.17
N SER A 120 -9.57 -26.23 20.45
CA SER A 120 -10.91 -26.37 21.02
C SER A 120 -12.01 -26.27 19.97
N LEU A 121 -11.77 -25.52 18.85
CA LEU A 121 -12.76 -25.26 17.81
C LEU A 121 -12.52 -26.11 16.56
N PRO A 122 -13.59 -26.63 15.92
CA PRO A 122 -13.49 -27.24 14.60
C PRO A 122 -12.99 -26.20 13.57
N ALA A 123 -12.22 -26.65 12.58
CA ALA A 123 -11.52 -25.78 11.63
C ALA A 123 -12.41 -24.71 10.97
N PRO A 124 -13.63 -25.00 10.47
CA PRO A 124 -14.49 -23.95 9.87
C PRO A 124 -14.88 -22.84 10.85
N LEU A 125 -15.17 -23.20 12.10
CA LEU A 125 -15.56 -22.23 13.13
C LEU A 125 -14.34 -21.41 13.60
N LEU A 126 -13.17 -22.03 13.68
CA LEU A 126 -11.91 -21.35 13.98
C LEU A 126 -11.59 -20.28 12.91
N PHE A 127 -11.68 -20.64 11.62
CA PHE A 127 -11.47 -19.67 10.53
C PHE A 127 -12.50 -18.55 10.55
N ALA A 128 -13.78 -18.86 10.77
CA ALA A 128 -14.82 -17.84 10.88
C ALA A 128 -14.52 -16.87 12.04
N ALA A 129 -14.15 -17.41 13.21
CA ALA A 129 -13.80 -16.58 14.38
C ALA A 129 -12.57 -15.71 14.11
N MET A 130 -11.52 -16.26 13.47
CA MET A 130 -10.31 -15.51 13.11
C MET A 130 -10.62 -14.37 12.12
N VAL A 131 -11.41 -14.64 11.07
CA VAL A 131 -11.79 -13.62 10.06
C VAL A 131 -12.65 -12.54 10.71
N ILE A 132 -13.72 -12.92 11.41
CA ILE A 132 -14.62 -11.95 12.06
C ILE A 132 -13.87 -11.14 13.11
N GLY A 133 -13.08 -11.79 13.96
CA GLY A 133 -12.29 -11.14 14.99
C GLY A 133 -11.30 -10.12 14.41
N SER A 134 -10.57 -10.48 13.35
CA SER A 134 -9.60 -9.61 12.70
C SER A 134 -10.25 -8.42 12.00
N VAL A 135 -11.37 -8.65 11.30
CA VAL A 135 -12.15 -7.61 10.61
C VAL A 135 -12.70 -6.61 11.61
N LEU A 136 -13.29 -7.08 12.71
CA LEU A 136 -13.82 -6.23 13.77
C LEU A 136 -12.70 -5.46 14.49
N ALA A 137 -11.59 -6.10 14.80
CA ALA A 137 -10.46 -5.46 15.46
C ALA A 137 -9.86 -4.32 14.60
N GLY A 138 -9.63 -4.57 13.32
CA GLY A 138 -9.17 -3.54 12.39
C GLY A 138 -10.19 -2.40 12.21
N ALA A 139 -11.48 -2.72 12.10
CA ALA A 139 -12.55 -1.74 11.99
C ALA A 139 -12.64 -0.86 13.24
N ILE A 140 -12.63 -1.43 14.44
CA ILE A 140 -12.66 -0.69 15.72
C ILE A 140 -11.43 0.19 15.84
N TRP A 141 -10.24 -0.32 15.45
CA TRP A 141 -9.01 0.46 15.47
C TRP A 141 -9.08 1.69 14.56
N ALA A 142 -9.65 1.55 13.36
CA ALA A 142 -9.85 2.65 12.43
C ALA A 142 -11.01 3.59 12.81
N PHE A 143 -12.00 3.09 13.56
CA PHE A 143 -13.12 3.89 14.06
C PHE A 143 -12.66 5.01 15.00
N VAL A 144 -11.69 4.72 15.87
CA VAL A 144 -11.23 5.69 16.89
C VAL A 144 -10.81 7.03 16.26
N PRO A 145 -9.83 7.11 15.35
CA PRO A 145 -9.43 8.37 14.73
C PRO A 145 -10.55 9.03 13.91
N ALA A 146 -11.41 8.23 13.27
CA ALA A 146 -12.53 8.74 12.50
C ALA A 146 -13.58 9.42 13.40
N TRP A 147 -13.87 8.85 14.54
CA TRP A 147 -14.80 9.42 15.52
C TRP A 147 -14.29 10.74 16.09
N PHE A 148 -13.00 10.78 16.48
CA PHE A 148 -12.35 12.01 16.95
C PHE A 148 -12.37 13.10 15.88
N LYS A 149 -12.02 12.77 14.63
CA LYS A 149 -12.08 13.70 13.50
C LYS A 149 -13.49 14.22 13.26
N SER A 150 -14.48 13.34 13.27
CA SER A 150 -15.87 13.70 12.98
C SER A 150 -16.50 14.57 14.06
N ARG A 151 -16.05 14.48 15.31
CA ARG A 151 -16.62 15.19 16.46
C ARG A 151 -15.87 16.46 16.82
N TRP A 152 -14.54 16.43 16.76
CA TRP A 152 -13.67 17.54 17.21
C TRP A 152 -12.75 18.07 16.12
N ASN A 153 -12.89 17.62 14.89
CA ASN A 153 -12.04 18.03 13.76
C ASN A 153 -10.53 17.94 14.06
N THR A 154 -10.13 16.88 14.79
CA THR A 154 -8.73 16.60 15.11
C THR A 154 -7.90 16.35 13.84
N ASN A 155 -6.57 16.47 13.94
CA ASN A 155 -5.67 16.12 12.82
C ASN A 155 -5.61 14.60 12.68
N GLU A 156 -6.28 14.07 11.64
CA GLU A 156 -6.38 12.64 11.35
C GLU A 156 -5.04 12.00 11.03
N THR A 157 -4.15 12.74 10.36
CA THR A 157 -2.82 12.28 9.96
C THR A 157 -1.97 11.93 11.19
N LEU A 158 -1.85 12.87 12.12
CA LEU A 158 -1.10 12.67 13.37
C LEU A 158 -1.76 11.58 14.23
N PHE A 159 -3.09 11.60 14.32
CA PHE A 159 -3.81 10.64 15.16
C PHE A 159 -3.60 9.21 14.65
N THR A 160 -3.79 8.97 13.34
CA THR A 160 -3.62 7.64 12.74
C THR A 160 -2.17 7.17 12.78
N LEU A 161 -1.19 8.10 12.63
CA LEU A 161 0.23 7.78 12.78
C LEU A 161 0.57 7.35 14.22
N MET A 162 0.07 8.08 15.24
CA MET A 162 0.29 7.70 16.64
C MET A 162 -0.35 6.34 16.97
N MET A 163 -1.51 6.05 16.38
CA MET A 163 -2.16 4.75 16.52
C MET A 163 -1.30 3.59 15.99
N ASN A 164 -0.44 3.81 14.98
CA ASN A 164 0.50 2.78 14.54
C ASN A 164 1.52 2.43 15.63
N TYR A 165 2.09 3.43 16.31
CA TYR A 165 3.04 3.19 17.40
C TYR A 165 2.38 2.46 18.58
N VAL A 166 1.14 2.83 18.90
CA VAL A 166 0.37 2.14 19.95
C VAL A 166 0.11 0.69 19.54
N ALA A 167 -0.31 0.44 18.28
CA ALA A 167 -0.52 -0.90 17.76
C ALA A 167 0.75 -1.76 17.83
N THR A 168 1.89 -1.22 17.37
CA THR A 168 3.19 -1.88 17.43
C THR A 168 3.57 -2.24 18.87
N SER A 169 3.35 -1.32 19.83
CA SER A 169 3.63 -1.54 21.25
C SER A 169 2.73 -2.63 21.86
N ILE A 170 1.43 -2.65 21.49
CA ILE A 170 0.50 -3.70 21.91
C ILE A 170 0.94 -5.06 21.37
N VAL A 171 1.30 -5.14 20.08
CA VAL A 171 1.80 -6.38 19.47
C VAL A 171 3.09 -6.84 20.15
N ALA A 172 4.03 -5.92 20.41
CA ALA A 172 5.27 -6.25 21.13
C ALA A 172 5.01 -6.80 22.54
N CYS A 173 4.09 -6.19 23.29
CA CYS A 173 3.69 -6.67 24.62
C CYS A 173 3.07 -8.07 24.53
N MET A 174 2.09 -8.26 23.65
CA MET A 174 1.38 -9.52 23.52
C MET A 174 2.27 -10.66 22.99
N THR A 175 3.15 -10.38 22.04
CA THR A 175 4.13 -11.38 21.54
C THR A 175 5.12 -11.76 22.64
N ASN A 176 5.54 -10.84 23.50
CA ASN A 176 6.36 -11.15 24.68
C ASN A 176 5.63 -12.08 25.67
N ILE A 177 4.35 -11.83 25.94
CA ILE A 177 3.53 -12.69 26.80
C ILE A 177 3.38 -14.09 26.18
N MET A 178 3.07 -14.15 24.88
CA MET A 178 2.84 -15.42 24.16
C MET A 178 4.11 -16.28 24.03
N ARG A 179 5.29 -15.66 23.86
CA ARG A 179 6.54 -16.43 23.74
C ARG A 179 7.05 -16.99 25.07
N GLY A 180 6.66 -16.43 26.20
CA GLY A 180 7.14 -16.82 27.53
C GLY A 180 8.67 -16.69 27.63
N GLN A 181 9.34 -17.81 27.95
CA GLN A 181 10.81 -17.90 28.11
C GLN A 181 11.56 -18.09 26.79
N ALA A 182 10.87 -18.30 25.66
CA ALA A 182 11.51 -18.52 24.36
C ALA A 182 12.15 -17.23 23.81
N SER A 183 13.21 -17.36 23.01
CA SER A 183 13.89 -16.21 22.36
C SER A 183 13.01 -15.52 21.33
N SER A 184 12.10 -16.26 20.66
CA SER A 184 11.15 -15.75 19.67
C SER A 184 9.82 -16.50 19.76
N LEU A 185 8.74 -15.89 19.26
CA LEU A 185 7.42 -16.51 19.25
C LEU A 185 7.37 -17.76 18.33
N GLY A 186 8.22 -17.80 17.29
CA GLY A 186 8.24 -18.88 16.33
C GLY A 186 6.93 -19.03 15.55
N THR A 187 6.74 -20.20 14.93
CA THR A 187 5.53 -20.51 14.14
C THR A 187 4.42 -21.01 15.06
N LEU A 188 3.26 -20.35 15.00
CA LEU A 188 2.09 -20.69 15.80
C LEU A 188 1.49 -22.02 15.37
N ASN A 189 1.08 -22.84 16.33
CA ASN A 189 0.41 -24.13 16.10
C ASN A 189 1.14 -25.06 15.11
N LYS A 190 2.48 -25.08 15.15
CA LYS A 190 3.32 -25.85 14.20
C LYS A 190 2.95 -27.34 14.14
N ALA A 191 2.59 -27.96 15.28
CA ALA A 191 2.25 -29.35 15.35
C ALA A 191 0.87 -29.66 14.75
N THR A 192 -0.14 -28.86 15.08
CA THR A 192 -1.54 -29.10 14.68
C THR A 192 -1.92 -28.44 13.37
N LYS A 193 -1.15 -27.40 12.95
CA LYS A 193 -1.48 -26.51 11.82
C LYS A 193 -2.87 -25.88 11.93
N ALA A 194 -3.45 -25.82 13.13
CA ALA A 194 -4.75 -25.24 13.37
C ALA A 194 -4.73 -23.74 13.07
N GLY A 195 -5.68 -23.27 12.25
CA GLY A 195 -5.76 -21.89 11.81
C GLY A 195 -4.85 -21.50 10.63
N TRP A 196 -4.08 -22.44 10.08
CA TRP A 196 -3.31 -22.21 8.86
C TRP A 196 -4.20 -22.36 7.64
N LEU A 197 -4.08 -21.44 6.67
CA LEU A 197 -4.78 -21.56 5.42
C LEU A 197 -4.34 -22.82 4.66
N PRO A 198 -5.29 -23.57 4.07
CA PRO A 198 -4.97 -24.80 3.35
C PRO A 198 -4.14 -24.51 2.10
N VAL A 199 -3.25 -25.45 1.78
CA VAL A 199 -2.44 -25.44 0.56
C VAL A 199 -3.28 -25.97 -0.60
N ILE A 200 -3.43 -25.19 -1.68
CA ILE A 200 -4.16 -25.58 -2.89
C ILE A 200 -3.16 -25.90 -3.99
N ASN A 201 -3.23 -27.09 -4.59
CA ASN A 201 -2.35 -27.54 -5.69
C ASN A 201 -0.85 -27.38 -5.39
N GLY A 202 -0.42 -27.64 -4.16
CA GLY A 202 0.97 -27.45 -3.74
C GLY A 202 1.39 -26.00 -3.55
N GLN A 203 0.52 -25.03 -3.80
CA GLN A 203 0.78 -23.61 -3.64
C GLN A 203 0.17 -23.09 -2.34
N ARG A 204 1.04 -22.56 -1.47
CA ARG A 204 0.66 -22.12 -0.11
C ARG A 204 -0.14 -20.81 -0.08
N TYR A 205 0.09 -19.92 -1.05
CA TYR A 205 -0.42 -18.55 -1.01
C TYR A 205 -1.64 -18.32 -1.89
N THR A 206 -2.17 -19.36 -2.52
CA THR A 206 -3.28 -19.28 -3.49
C THR A 206 -4.52 -18.60 -2.90
N ILE A 207 -4.88 -18.95 -1.65
CA ILE A 207 -6.06 -18.35 -0.99
C ILE A 207 -5.86 -16.85 -0.77
N ASN A 208 -4.68 -16.43 -0.30
CA ASN A 208 -4.38 -15.00 -0.11
C ASN A 208 -4.55 -14.23 -1.43
N ILE A 209 -4.01 -14.77 -2.52
CA ILE A 209 -4.08 -14.15 -3.84
C ILE A 209 -5.54 -14.06 -4.31
N ILE A 210 -6.31 -15.14 -4.22
CA ILE A 210 -7.72 -15.18 -4.65
C ILE A 210 -8.55 -14.18 -3.84
N VAL A 211 -8.42 -14.19 -2.50
CA VAL A 211 -9.17 -13.26 -1.63
C VAL A 211 -8.88 -11.81 -2.00
N VAL A 212 -7.60 -11.47 -2.20
CA VAL A 212 -7.23 -10.08 -2.53
C VAL A 212 -7.67 -9.68 -3.93
N LEU A 213 -7.63 -10.59 -4.90
CA LEU A 213 -8.19 -10.33 -6.24
C LEU A 213 -9.70 -10.07 -6.16
N VAL A 214 -10.45 -10.91 -5.45
CA VAL A 214 -11.90 -10.70 -5.23
C VAL A 214 -12.16 -9.34 -4.56
N LEU A 215 -11.39 -9.01 -3.51
CA LEU A 215 -11.48 -7.71 -2.85
C LEU A 215 -11.16 -6.54 -3.79
N THR A 216 -10.19 -6.70 -4.70
CA THR A 216 -9.83 -5.67 -5.69
C THR A 216 -11.01 -5.37 -6.63
N PHE A 217 -11.65 -6.41 -7.15
CA PHE A 217 -12.85 -6.26 -7.99
C PHE A 217 -14.04 -5.70 -7.19
N ALA A 218 -14.27 -6.19 -5.97
CA ALA A 218 -15.33 -5.71 -5.10
C ALA A 218 -15.15 -4.22 -4.75
N MET A 219 -13.93 -3.81 -4.42
CA MET A 219 -13.62 -2.40 -4.12
C MET A 219 -13.75 -1.51 -5.37
N TYR A 220 -13.36 -2.00 -6.55
CA TYR A 220 -13.62 -1.29 -7.79
C TYR A 220 -15.11 -1.03 -8.01
N ALA A 221 -15.91 -2.08 -7.88
CA ALA A 221 -17.35 -1.98 -8.02
C ALA A 221 -17.98 -1.05 -6.96
N TYR A 222 -17.51 -1.17 -5.72
CA TYR A 222 -17.95 -0.32 -4.62
C TYR A 222 -17.66 1.18 -4.88
N LEU A 223 -16.42 1.52 -5.24
CA LEU A 223 -16.04 2.92 -5.46
C LEU A 223 -16.65 3.54 -6.72
N LYS A 224 -16.97 2.73 -7.74
CA LYS A 224 -17.47 3.22 -9.04
C LYS A 224 -18.99 3.21 -9.15
N TYR A 225 -19.65 2.19 -8.61
CA TYR A 225 -21.07 1.95 -8.88
C TYR A 225 -21.97 2.10 -7.64
N SER A 226 -21.43 2.16 -6.42
CA SER A 226 -22.27 2.28 -5.24
C SER A 226 -22.61 3.74 -4.90
N LYS A 227 -23.77 3.96 -4.27
CA LYS A 227 -24.14 5.25 -3.68
C LYS A 227 -23.06 5.75 -2.70
N GLN A 228 -22.49 4.82 -1.94
CA GLN A 228 -21.46 5.14 -0.96
C GLN A 228 -20.15 5.62 -1.62
N GLY A 229 -19.75 5.00 -2.74
CA GLY A 229 -18.60 5.43 -3.53
C GLY A 229 -18.79 6.81 -4.15
N TYR A 230 -20.01 7.15 -4.53
CA TYR A 230 -20.38 8.50 -4.97
C TYR A 230 -20.26 9.51 -3.81
N GLU A 231 -20.84 9.22 -2.63
CA GLU A 231 -20.75 10.08 -1.45
C GLU A 231 -19.29 10.33 -1.04
N ILE A 232 -18.43 9.29 -1.06
CA ILE A 232 -17.00 9.40 -0.82
C ILE A 232 -16.35 10.39 -1.81
N SER A 233 -16.70 10.32 -3.08
CA SER A 233 -16.13 11.20 -4.12
C SER A 233 -16.56 12.65 -3.89
N VAL A 234 -17.84 12.90 -3.60
CA VAL A 234 -18.38 14.26 -3.37
C VAL A 234 -17.76 14.88 -2.12
N VAL A 235 -17.64 14.13 -1.02
CA VAL A 235 -16.96 14.60 0.21
C VAL A 235 -15.50 14.92 -0.08
N GLY A 236 -14.82 14.09 -0.89
CA GLY A 236 -13.43 14.30 -1.29
C GLY A 236 -13.22 15.53 -2.20
N GLU A 237 -14.20 15.93 -2.99
CA GLU A 237 -14.11 17.16 -3.76
C GLU A 237 -14.30 18.39 -2.88
N SER A 238 -15.38 18.44 -2.09
CA SER A 238 -15.67 19.52 -1.15
C SER A 238 -16.65 19.07 -0.08
N GLU A 239 -16.25 19.14 1.19
CA GLU A 239 -17.14 18.89 2.32
C GLU A 239 -18.35 19.83 2.36
N ASN A 240 -18.15 21.09 2.00
CA ASN A 240 -19.25 22.07 1.98
C ASN A 240 -20.27 21.72 0.90
N THR A 241 -19.82 21.37 -0.30
CA THR A 241 -20.72 20.93 -1.39
C THR A 241 -21.47 19.66 -0.99
N ALA A 242 -20.81 18.71 -0.33
CA ALA A 242 -21.46 17.50 0.18
C ALA A 242 -22.58 17.84 1.19
N ARG A 243 -22.34 18.77 2.11
CA ARG A 243 -23.36 19.24 3.09
C ARG A 243 -24.55 19.90 2.40
N TYR A 244 -24.32 20.77 1.40
CA TYR A 244 -25.39 21.40 0.62
C TYR A 244 -26.22 20.35 -0.14
N ALA A 245 -25.61 19.27 -0.62
CA ALA A 245 -26.30 18.15 -1.25
C ALA A 245 -27.01 17.19 -0.25
N GLY A 246 -27.06 17.53 1.05
CA GLY A 246 -27.70 16.72 2.08
C GLY A 246 -26.91 15.49 2.53
N ILE A 247 -25.62 15.37 2.15
CA ILE A 247 -24.75 14.26 2.55
C ILE A 247 -24.22 14.51 3.96
N ASN A 248 -24.40 13.54 4.85
CA ASN A 248 -23.85 13.60 6.20
C ASN A 248 -22.36 13.21 6.19
N VAL A 249 -21.47 14.22 6.13
CA VAL A 249 -20.01 14.05 6.04
C VAL A 249 -19.45 13.19 7.17
N SER A 250 -19.88 13.40 8.42
CA SER A 250 -19.41 12.61 9.59
C SER A 250 -19.77 11.13 9.44
N ARG A 251 -20.96 10.81 8.96
CA ARG A 251 -21.40 9.41 8.73
C ARG A 251 -20.60 8.77 7.61
N VAL A 252 -20.34 9.50 6.52
CA VAL A 252 -19.52 9.01 5.41
C VAL A 252 -18.10 8.73 5.88
N MET A 253 -17.51 9.65 6.67
CA MET A 253 -16.18 9.52 7.22
C MET A 253 -16.03 8.27 8.10
N ILE A 254 -16.90 8.12 9.09
CA ILE A 254 -16.85 6.98 10.02
C ILE A 254 -17.04 5.65 9.28
N ARG A 255 -18.04 5.55 8.40
CA ARG A 255 -18.30 4.34 7.61
C ARG A 255 -17.14 3.97 6.71
N THR A 256 -16.53 4.95 6.05
CA THR A 256 -15.38 4.74 5.16
C THR A 256 -14.18 4.24 5.93
N MET A 257 -13.91 4.80 7.11
CA MET A 257 -12.83 4.36 7.97
C MET A 257 -13.06 2.97 8.58
N LEU A 258 -14.30 2.65 8.96
CA LEU A 258 -14.67 1.30 9.39
C LEU A 258 -14.41 0.27 8.27
N LEU A 259 -14.78 0.58 7.03
CA LEU A 259 -14.51 -0.28 5.87
C LEU A 259 -13.00 -0.43 5.62
N SER A 260 -12.26 0.67 5.65
CA SER A 260 -10.80 0.67 5.50
C SER A 260 -10.13 -0.21 6.55
N GLY A 261 -10.47 -0.01 7.82
CA GLY A 261 -9.93 -0.80 8.93
C GLY A 261 -10.35 -2.27 8.88
N ALA A 262 -11.58 -2.56 8.46
CA ALA A 262 -12.08 -3.94 8.29
C ALA A 262 -11.23 -4.72 7.27
N ILE A 263 -10.91 -4.12 6.11
CA ILE A 263 -10.09 -4.75 5.08
C ILE A 263 -8.63 -4.85 5.54
N CYS A 264 -8.08 -3.84 6.21
CA CYS A 264 -6.76 -3.94 6.82
C CYS A 264 -6.69 -5.05 7.88
N GLY A 265 -7.73 -5.20 8.72
CA GLY A 265 -7.84 -6.29 9.67
C GLY A 265 -7.88 -7.66 8.99
N LEU A 266 -8.64 -7.80 7.91
CA LEU A 266 -8.65 -9.01 7.08
C LEU A 266 -7.26 -9.28 6.47
N CYS A 267 -6.53 -8.24 6.03
CA CYS A 267 -5.14 -8.38 5.60
C CYS A 267 -4.28 -8.98 6.73
N GLY A 268 -4.43 -8.50 7.96
CA GLY A 268 -3.76 -9.04 9.14
C GLY A 268 -4.03 -10.55 9.34
N PHE A 269 -5.30 -10.98 9.18
CA PHE A 269 -5.64 -12.41 9.18
C PHE A 269 -4.90 -13.17 8.07
N LEU A 270 -4.89 -12.66 6.83
CA LEU A 270 -4.20 -13.31 5.70
C LEU A 270 -2.69 -13.40 5.92
N VAL A 271 -2.09 -12.42 6.58
CA VAL A 271 -0.67 -12.45 6.96
C VAL A 271 -0.42 -13.56 8.00
N VAL A 272 -1.19 -13.61 9.06
CA VAL A 272 -1.00 -14.58 10.15
C VAL A 272 -1.37 -15.99 9.73
N ALA A 273 -2.50 -16.18 9.07
CA ALA A 273 -2.97 -17.54 8.70
C ALA A 273 -2.30 -18.08 7.42
N GLY A 274 -1.90 -17.22 6.50
CA GLY A 274 -1.43 -17.62 5.17
C GLY A 274 0.05 -17.35 4.92
N LYS A 275 0.54 -16.15 5.25
CA LYS A 275 1.90 -15.72 4.90
C LYS A 275 2.95 -16.21 5.90
N ASP A 276 2.87 -15.73 7.14
CA ASP A 276 3.97 -15.84 8.12
C ASP A 276 3.73 -16.94 9.16
N GLN A 277 2.47 -17.28 9.43
CA GLN A 277 2.01 -18.22 10.47
C GLN A 277 2.55 -17.86 11.86
N THR A 278 2.79 -16.59 12.06
CA THR A 278 3.22 -15.95 13.30
C THR A 278 2.79 -14.49 13.29
N ILE A 279 2.99 -13.83 14.42
CA ILE A 279 2.80 -12.39 14.54
C ILE A 279 4.04 -11.76 15.16
N SER A 280 4.46 -10.64 14.62
CA SER A 280 5.55 -9.81 15.12
C SER A 280 5.25 -8.33 14.88
N THR A 281 6.01 -7.45 15.46
CA THR A 281 5.91 -6.01 15.21
C THR A 281 6.22 -5.63 13.75
N THR A 282 6.90 -6.50 13.02
CA THR A 282 7.28 -6.32 11.61
C THR A 282 6.40 -7.10 10.63
N SER A 283 5.34 -7.77 11.08
CA SER A 283 4.47 -8.60 10.21
C SER A 283 3.78 -7.81 9.10
N ALA A 284 3.49 -6.52 9.31
CA ALA A 284 2.97 -5.65 8.26
C ALA A 284 4.07 -5.16 7.30
N GLY A 285 5.36 -5.18 7.71
CA GLY A 285 6.53 -4.97 6.86
C GLY A 285 6.66 -3.57 6.27
N GLY A 286 6.08 -2.53 6.89
CA GLY A 286 6.06 -1.18 6.31
C GLY A 286 5.10 -1.02 5.13
N ASN A 287 4.39 -2.09 4.76
CA ASN A 287 3.46 -2.06 3.62
C ASN A 287 2.33 -1.05 3.79
N GLY A 288 1.99 -0.64 5.02
CA GLY A 288 1.03 0.42 5.27
C GLY A 288 1.46 1.76 4.67
N PHE A 289 2.74 2.11 4.77
CA PHE A 289 3.29 3.34 4.18
C PHE A 289 3.44 3.22 2.65
N THR A 290 3.98 2.09 2.18
CA THR A 290 4.12 1.82 0.74
C THR A 290 2.76 1.82 0.03
N ALA A 291 1.72 1.29 0.67
CA ALA A 291 0.36 1.27 0.15
C ALA A 291 -0.23 2.68 -0.08
N ILE A 292 0.19 3.68 0.71
CA ILE A 292 -0.19 5.08 0.49
C ILE A 292 0.35 5.55 -0.87
N ILE A 293 1.62 5.27 -1.15
CA ILE A 293 2.27 5.62 -2.44
C ILE A 293 1.52 4.96 -3.60
N VAL A 294 1.20 3.65 -3.46
CA VAL A 294 0.41 2.91 -4.45
C VAL A 294 -0.94 3.55 -4.71
N ALA A 295 -1.68 3.89 -3.65
CA ALA A 295 -3.02 4.46 -3.75
C ALA A 295 -3.01 5.81 -4.48
N TRP A 296 -2.06 6.69 -4.15
CA TRP A 296 -1.90 8.00 -4.78
C TRP A 296 -1.44 7.89 -6.23
N LEU A 297 -0.44 7.08 -6.52
CA LEU A 297 0.09 6.90 -7.87
C LEU A 297 -0.96 6.28 -8.81
N ALA A 298 -1.81 5.41 -8.28
CA ALA A 298 -2.94 4.80 -8.99
C ALA A 298 -4.16 5.72 -9.13
N LYS A 299 -4.14 6.93 -8.54
CA LYS A 299 -5.30 7.85 -8.49
C LYS A 299 -6.58 7.14 -8.00
N PHE A 300 -6.41 6.29 -6.99
CA PHE A 300 -7.48 5.50 -6.34
C PHE A 300 -8.22 4.51 -7.28
N ASN A 301 -7.63 4.17 -8.42
CA ASN A 301 -8.13 3.12 -9.31
C ASN A 301 -7.51 1.77 -8.93
N THR A 302 -8.34 0.81 -8.53
CA THR A 302 -7.87 -0.46 -7.97
C THR A 302 -7.10 -1.33 -8.97
N PHE A 303 -7.41 -1.24 -10.27
CA PHE A 303 -6.64 -1.96 -11.30
C PHE A 303 -5.25 -1.37 -11.48
N TYR A 304 -5.12 -0.04 -11.48
CA TYR A 304 -3.81 0.59 -11.51
C TYR A 304 -3.03 0.34 -10.22
N MET A 305 -3.70 0.21 -9.06
CA MET A 305 -3.06 -0.21 -7.82
C MET A 305 -2.42 -1.59 -7.95
N MET A 306 -3.08 -2.54 -8.61
CA MET A 306 -2.54 -3.88 -8.82
C MET A 306 -1.25 -3.83 -9.66
N LEU A 307 -1.22 -3.05 -10.74
CA LEU A 307 -0.03 -2.90 -11.59
C LEU A 307 1.13 -2.22 -10.84
N ILE A 308 0.83 -1.16 -10.09
CA ILE A 308 1.84 -0.42 -9.33
C ILE A 308 2.36 -1.25 -8.16
N SER A 309 1.48 -1.95 -7.43
CA SER A 309 1.91 -2.87 -6.37
C SER A 309 2.82 -3.97 -6.91
N PHE A 310 2.50 -4.52 -8.08
CA PHE A 310 3.34 -5.53 -8.71
C PHE A 310 4.72 -4.96 -9.06
N LEU A 311 4.76 -3.75 -9.63
CA LEU A 311 6.02 -3.08 -9.94
C LEU A 311 6.87 -2.86 -8.68
N LEU A 312 6.27 -2.36 -7.59
CA LEU A 312 6.99 -2.14 -6.33
C LEU A 312 7.52 -3.44 -5.73
N ILE A 313 6.73 -4.51 -5.71
CA ILE A 313 7.17 -5.82 -5.24
C ILE A 313 8.27 -6.39 -6.13
N PHE A 314 8.19 -6.20 -7.46
CA PHE A 314 9.25 -6.59 -8.37
C PHE A 314 10.58 -5.88 -8.04
N LEU A 315 10.53 -4.57 -7.77
CA LEU A 315 11.71 -3.79 -7.39
C LEU A 315 12.28 -4.25 -6.04
N ASP A 316 11.44 -4.39 -5.02
CA ASP A 316 11.83 -4.84 -3.68
C ASP A 316 12.47 -6.24 -3.69
N ARG A 317 11.84 -7.19 -4.41
CA ARG A 317 12.40 -8.53 -4.60
C ARG A 317 13.70 -8.53 -5.39
N GLY A 318 13.76 -7.70 -6.43
CA GLY A 318 14.96 -7.52 -7.22
C GLY A 318 16.11 -6.96 -6.38
N ALA A 319 15.84 -5.94 -5.57
CA ALA A 319 16.80 -5.35 -4.65
C ALA A 319 17.35 -6.38 -3.64
N SER A 320 16.46 -7.15 -3.00
CA SER A 320 16.85 -8.21 -2.07
C SER A 320 17.72 -9.29 -2.73
N GLU A 321 17.43 -9.65 -3.98
CA GLU A 321 18.22 -10.62 -4.73
C GLU A 321 19.59 -10.06 -5.13
N ILE A 322 19.69 -8.79 -5.52
CA ILE A 322 20.95 -8.10 -5.79
C ILE A 322 21.82 -8.09 -4.54
N ALA A 323 21.25 -7.69 -3.39
CA ALA A 323 21.98 -7.67 -2.13
C ALA A 323 22.53 -9.05 -1.77
N SER A 324 21.71 -10.10 -1.94
CA SER A 324 22.13 -11.49 -1.68
C SER A 324 23.19 -12.00 -2.66
N ALA A 325 22.99 -11.79 -3.96
CA ALA A 325 23.86 -12.35 -5.01
C ALA A 325 25.26 -11.74 -4.99
N TYR A 326 25.36 -10.45 -4.67
CA TYR A 326 26.63 -9.72 -4.66
C TYR A 326 27.16 -9.41 -3.26
N SER A 327 26.52 -9.96 -2.20
CA SER A 327 26.87 -9.68 -0.80
C SER A 327 26.95 -8.18 -0.49
N LEU A 328 26.09 -7.40 -1.14
CA LEU A 328 25.97 -5.96 -0.91
C LEU A 328 25.18 -5.70 0.38
N ASN A 329 25.42 -4.52 0.96
CA ASN A 329 24.56 -4.03 2.02
C ASN A 329 23.13 -3.80 1.47
N GLU A 330 22.11 -4.17 2.24
CA GLU A 330 20.69 -3.94 1.89
C GLU A 330 20.43 -2.48 1.48
N TYR A 331 21.09 -1.52 2.11
CA TYR A 331 20.98 -0.10 1.77
C TYR A 331 21.38 0.24 0.32
N ALA A 332 22.35 -0.47 -0.26
CA ALA A 332 22.74 -0.25 -1.65
C ALA A 332 21.63 -0.69 -2.62
N ALA A 333 20.96 -1.80 -2.30
CA ALA A 333 19.82 -2.28 -3.08
C ALA A 333 18.59 -1.35 -2.92
N ASP A 334 18.36 -0.82 -1.71
CA ASP A 334 17.31 0.16 -1.45
C ASP A 334 17.52 1.47 -2.22
N ILE A 335 18.77 1.91 -2.39
CA ILE A 335 19.09 3.10 -3.20
C ILE A 335 18.69 2.88 -4.66
N ILE A 336 19.00 1.72 -5.25
CA ILE A 336 18.60 1.36 -6.63
C ILE A 336 17.06 1.45 -6.77
N THR A 337 16.32 0.82 -5.84
CA THR A 337 14.86 0.89 -5.81
C THR A 337 14.38 2.33 -5.65
N GLY A 338 15.01 3.10 -4.78
CA GLY A 338 14.69 4.50 -4.52
C GLY A 338 14.86 5.40 -5.74
N ILE A 339 15.93 5.22 -6.52
CA ILE A 339 16.16 5.95 -7.78
C ILE A 339 15.05 5.65 -8.77
N ILE A 340 14.73 4.36 -8.99
CA ILE A 340 13.65 3.97 -9.92
C ILE A 340 12.32 4.59 -9.49
N LEU A 341 11.98 4.51 -8.20
CA LEU A 341 10.76 5.11 -7.65
C LEU A 341 10.73 6.63 -7.83
N PHE A 342 11.84 7.32 -7.59
CA PHE A 342 11.94 8.76 -7.78
C PHE A 342 11.61 9.18 -9.22
N PHE A 343 12.15 8.48 -10.21
CA PHE A 343 11.85 8.78 -11.62
C PHE A 343 10.40 8.44 -11.99
N ILE A 344 9.85 7.34 -11.46
CA ILE A 344 8.44 6.97 -11.68
C ILE A 344 7.51 8.04 -11.09
N LEU A 345 7.75 8.48 -9.85
CA LEU A 345 6.99 9.56 -9.21
C LEU A 345 7.16 10.87 -9.96
N GLY A 346 8.41 11.21 -10.36
CA GLY A 346 8.72 12.38 -11.16
C GLY A 346 7.97 12.39 -12.50
N SER A 347 7.75 11.24 -13.11
CA SER A 347 7.00 11.14 -14.38
C SER A 347 5.57 11.65 -14.26
N GLU A 348 4.94 11.50 -13.09
CA GLU A 348 3.58 11.96 -12.85
C GLU A 348 3.48 13.50 -12.90
N PHE A 349 4.55 14.20 -12.47
CA PHE A 349 4.65 15.64 -12.63
C PHE A 349 4.60 16.05 -14.11
N PHE A 350 5.38 15.39 -14.98
CA PHE A 350 5.41 15.70 -16.43
C PHE A 350 4.15 15.26 -17.18
N ILE A 351 3.40 14.30 -16.64
CA ILE A 351 2.10 13.91 -17.16
C ILE A 351 1.05 14.99 -16.88
N ASN A 352 1.07 15.59 -15.69
CA ASN A 352 0.05 16.54 -15.22
C ASN A 352 0.43 18.01 -15.50
N SER A 353 1.71 18.31 -15.76
CA SER A 353 2.23 19.67 -15.90
C SER A 353 3.07 19.82 -17.18
N ARG A 354 3.10 21.04 -17.71
CA ARG A 354 4.00 21.45 -18.80
C ARG A 354 4.95 22.53 -18.29
N LEU A 355 6.23 22.41 -18.66
CA LEU A 355 7.20 23.47 -18.49
C LEU A 355 7.11 24.40 -19.72
N VAL A 356 6.70 25.64 -19.49
CA VAL A 356 6.62 26.67 -20.54
C VAL A 356 7.79 27.61 -20.34
N TRP A 357 8.67 27.70 -21.35
CA TRP A 357 9.82 28.59 -21.33
C TRP A 357 9.42 29.99 -21.76
N ARG A 358 10.00 31.00 -21.17
CA ARG A 358 9.83 32.43 -21.59
C ARG A 358 10.34 32.58 -23.03
N GLY A 359 9.44 32.81 -23.98
CA GLY A 359 9.75 32.96 -25.41
C GLY A 359 9.03 32.02 -26.35
N HIS A 360 8.31 31.04 -25.84
CA HIS A 360 7.44 30.20 -26.66
C HIS A 360 6.01 30.73 -26.58
N HIS A 361 5.73 31.80 -27.37
CA HIS A 361 4.35 32.22 -27.67
C HIS A 361 3.71 31.09 -28.48
N ASP A 362 2.93 30.21 -27.83
CA ASP A 362 1.95 29.40 -28.54
C ASP A 362 0.92 30.33 -29.17
N GLY A 363 1.09 30.61 -30.47
CA GLY A 363 0.14 31.36 -31.28
C GLY A 363 -1.16 30.61 -31.52
N LYS A 364 -1.95 30.40 -30.44
CA LYS A 364 -3.33 29.90 -30.49
C LYS A 364 -4.13 30.45 -29.30
N GLU A 365 -4.25 31.75 -29.21
CA GLU A 365 -5.40 32.37 -28.57
C GLU A 365 -6.07 33.26 -29.63
N GLY A 366 -7.12 32.73 -30.24
CA GLY A 366 -7.93 33.49 -31.18
C GLY A 366 -8.64 32.63 -32.21
N LYS A 367 -9.66 31.89 -31.80
CA LYS A 367 -10.92 31.73 -32.52
C LYS A 367 -11.93 31.03 -31.61
#